data_af68ae6f0839048be56ab391a691b386
#
_entry.id   af68ae6f0839048be56ab391a691b386
#
_cell.length_a   1.000
_cell.length_b   1.000
_cell.length_c   1.000
_cell.angle_alpha   90.00
_cell.angle_beta   90.00
_cell.angle_gamma   90.00
#
_symmetry.space_group_name_H-M   'P 1'
#
loop_
_entity.id
_entity.type
_entity.pdbx_description
1 polymer ?
#
loop_
_entity_poly.entity_id
_entity_poly.type
_entity_poly.pdbx_seq_one_letter_code
_entity_poly.pdbx_strand_id
1 'polypeptide(L)'
;VSAALTVQWASLTHSGSRKARNDDSFIAFASSPKGAETLPAHGSRSLENDDLVFAVSDGMGGGNAGDLASSLLLTRMAEIIPETFKTAAAGFFPDRLEYLRKAIQSVHEQINQAANNDETRGMSATLALTWFTPENLYLANVGDSRIYLSRAGKLSQLSVDHTAAWSSWKRGAIGEIEYRNHPRRSALYEVIGGGHAQVCPHFAAVPFVPGDSLLICSDGLIDGLWERHIADAMASGRPVWEIVEILAKRAIDNSGIDDTTLIVVRVA
;
A
#
# COMPACT_ATOMS: atom_id res chain seq x y z
N VAL A 1 31.67 10.00 -6.15
CA VAL A 1 30.34 10.42 -5.62
C VAL A 1 29.34 9.57 -6.35
N SER A 2 28.67 8.63 -5.64
CA SER A 2 27.55 7.88 -6.23
C SER A 2 26.47 8.89 -6.61
N ALA A 3 25.89 8.78 -7.82
CA ALA A 3 24.75 9.63 -8.18
C ALA A 3 23.63 9.38 -7.19
N ALA A 4 22.98 10.46 -6.75
CA ALA A 4 21.84 10.35 -5.83
C ALA A 4 20.72 9.57 -6.53
N LEU A 5 20.16 8.57 -5.85
CA LEU A 5 19.07 7.78 -6.38
C LEU A 5 17.82 8.68 -6.53
N THR A 6 17.19 8.56 -7.70
CA THR A 6 15.96 9.27 -8.02
C THR A 6 14.80 8.29 -8.07
N VAL A 7 13.68 8.66 -7.47
CA VAL A 7 12.45 7.87 -7.49
C VAL A 7 11.42 8.59 -8.35
N GLN A 8 10.87 7.88 -9.32
CA GLN A 8 9.77 8.32 -10.18
C GLN A 8 8.50 7.59 -9.77
N TRP A 9 7.36 8.25 -9.78
CA TRP A 9 6.07 7.61 -9.44
C TRP A 9 4.93 8.14 -10.29
N ALA A 10 3.89 7.32 -10.37
CA ALA A 10 2.55 7.70 -10.81
C ALA A 10 1.52 6.90 -10.04
N SER A 11 0.36 7.50 -9.80
CA SER A 11 -0.77 6.90 -9.09
C SER A 11 -2.08 7.18 -9.81
N LEU A 12 -3.05 6.27 -9.60
CA LEU A 12 -4.42 6.39 -10.09
C LEU A 12 -5.36 5.72 -9.10
N THR A 13 -6.52 6.33 -8.88
CA THR A 13 -7.65 5.71 -8.20
C THR A 13 -8.90 5.84 -9.05
N HIS A 14 -9.74 4.81 -9.04
CA HIS A 14 -10.99 4.74 -9.80
C HIS A 14 -12.05 4.05 -8.95
N SER A 15 -13.21 4.69 -8.84
CA SER A 15 -14.36 4.10 -8.14
C SER A 15 -14.93 2.92 -8.90
N GLY A 16 -15.13 1.81 -8.21
CA GLY A 16 -15.85 0.67 -8.76
C GLY A 16 -17.34 0.93 -8.92
N SER A 17 -18.02 0.01 -9.61
CA SER A 17 -19.47 0.09 -9.81
C SER A 17 -20.30 -0.41 -8.63
N ARG A 18 -19.65 -1.02 -7.63
CA ARG A 18 -20.31 -1.66 -6.48
C ARG A 18 -20.86 -0.67 -5.47
N LYS A 19 -20.19 0.48 -5.29
CA LYS A 19 -20.53 1.51 -4.32
C LYS A 19 -20.66 2.87 -4.99
N ALA A 20 -21.43 3.77 -4.35
CA ALA A 20 -21.57 5.14 -4.83
C ALA A 20 -20.33 6.01 -4.58
N ARG A 21 -19.42 5.56 -3.72
CA ARG A 21 -18.19 6.25 -3.32
C ARG A 21 -17.01 5.30 -3.40
N ASN A 22 -15.85 5.88 -3.60
CA ASN A 22 -14.57 5.21 -3.52
C ASN A 22 -14.15 5.10 -2.05
N ASP A 23 -14.05 3.87 -1.55
CA ASP A 23 -13.57 3.60 -0.19
C ASP A 23 -12.04 3.42 -0.15
N ASP A 24 -11.37 3.33 -1.31
CA ASP A 24 -9.93 3.35 -1.41
C ASP A 24 -9.36 4.74 -1.18
N SER A 25 -8.21 4.79 -0.55
CA SER A 25 -7.37 5.98 -0.44
C SER A 25 -5.93 5.67 -0.80
N PHE A 26 -5.20 6.66 -1.29
CA PHE A 26 -3.76 6.57 -1.46
C PHE A 26 -3.08 7.86 -1.00
N ILE A 27 -1.81 7.75 -0.63
CA ILE A 27 -0.97 8.89 -0.32
C ILE A 27 0.45 8.69 -0.87
N ALA A 28 1.03 9.80 -1.33
CA ALA A 28 2.45 9.92 -1.61
C ALA A 28 2.95 11.18 -0.89
N PHE A 29 4.02 11.05 -0.10
CA PHE A 29 4.62 12.20 0.59
C PHE A 29 6.12 12.04 0.76
N ALA A 30 6.82 13.18 0.79
CA ALA A 30 8.18 13.26 1.22
C ALA A 30 8.22 13.51 2.73
N SER A 31 9.06 12.79 3.43
CA SER A 31 9.25 12.89 4.89
C SER A 31 10.62 13.44 5.21
N SER A 32 10.67 14.51 5.99
CA SER A 32 11.89 15.22 6.36
C SER A 32 11.81 15.75 7.80
N PRO A 33 12.88 16.35 8.34
CA PRO A 33 12.83 17.03 9.64
C PRO A 33 11.79 18.14 9.73
N LYS A 34 11.32 18.68 8.59
CA LYS A 34 10.29 19.73 8.51
C LYS A 34 8.86 19.17 8.57
N GLY A 35 8.70 17.85 8.48
CA GLY A 35 7.40 17.17 8.45
C GLY A 35 7.16 16.44 7.12
N ALA A 36 5.89 16.13 6.85
CA ALA A 36 5.44 15.56 5.59
C ALA A 36 5.10 16.65 4.57
N GLU A 37 5.57 16.46 3.34
CA GLU A 37 5.16 17.24 2.15
C GLU A 37 4.40 16.32 1.21
N THR A 38 3.11 16.57 1.01
CA THR A 38 2.30 15.79 0.07
C THR A 38 2.83 15.94 -1.35
N LEU A 39 2.98 14.82 -2.04
CA LEU A 39 3.45 14.77 -3.41
C LEU A 39 2.27 14.69 -4.40
N PRO A 40 2.42 15.21 -5.64
CA PRO A 40 1.40 15.08 -6.66
C PRO A 40 1.21 13.63 -7.10
N ALA A 41 0.11 13.35 -7.83
CA ALA A 41 -0.21 12.01 -8.32
C ALA A 41 0.87 11.39 -9.24
N HIS A 42 1.75 12.20 -9.83
CA HIS A 42 2.92 11.76 -10.58
C HIS A 42 4.08 12.72 -10.38
N GLY A 43 5.29 12.21 -10.41
CA GLY A 43 6.48 13.03 -10.20
C GLY A 43 7.78 12.26 -10.16
N SER A 44 8.83 12.98 -9.77
CA SER A 44 10.18 12.45 -9.58
C SER A 44 10.88 13.25 -8.48
N ARG A 45 11.62 12.56 -7.59
CA ARG A 45 12.37 13.19 -6.49
C ARG A 45 13.59 12.38 -6.13
N SER A 46 14.67 13.08 -5.73
CA SER A 46 15.87 12.46 -5.19
C SER A 46 15.66 12.00 -3.74
N LEU A 47 16.27 10.87 -3.37
CA LEU A 47 16.34 10.37 -1.98
C LEU A 47 17.47 11.01 -1.15
N GLU A 48 18.13 12.06 -1.65
CA GLU A 48 19.31 12.61 -0.97
C GLU A 48 18.98 13.28 0.37
N ASN A 49 17.84 13.97 0.44
CA ASN A 49 17.48 14.81 1.59
C ASN A 49 16.18 14.41 2.28
N ASP A 50 15.36 13.59 1.62
CA ASP A 50 14.03 13.21 2.10
C ASP A 50 13.81 11.71 1.95
N ASP A 51 13.12 11.12 2.89
CA ASP A 51 12.52 9.79 2.68
C ASP A 51 11.24 9.95 1.86
N LEU A 52 10.88 8.96 1.05
CA LEU A 52 9.65 8.96 0.27
C LEU A 52 8.73 7.83 0.71
N VAL A 53 7.48 8.17 0.95
CA VAL A 53 6.47 7.21 1.41
C VAL A 53 5.31 7.16 0.42
N PHE A 54 4.93 5.94 0.05
CA PHE A 54 3.78 5.65 -0.80
C PHE A 54 2.91 4.62 -0.11
N ALA A 55 1.61 4.85 -0.05
CA ALA A 55 0.69 3.92 0.57
C ALA A 55 -0.67 3.90 -0.12
N VAL A 56 -1.28 2.71 -0.12
CA VAL A 56 -2.66 2.44 -0.54
C VAL A 56 -3.38 1.81 0.63
N SER A 57 -4.64 2.17 0.80
CA SER A 57 -5.55 1.65 1.82
C SER A 57 -6.93 1.46 1.21
N ASP A 58 -7.50 0.27 1.36
CA ASP A 58 -8.88 -0.06 1.04
C ASP A 58 -9.70 -0.02 2.31
N GLY A 59 -10.75 0.78 2.29
CA GLY A 59 -11.58 1.03 3.44
C GLY A 59 -12.84 0.17 3.47
N MET A 60 -13.15 -0.38 4.64
CA MET A 60 -14.28 -1.27 4.87
C MET A 60 -15.21 -0.71 5.93
N GLY A 61 -16.51 -0.80 5.67
CA GLY A 61 -17.54 -0.38 6.63
C GLY A 61 -18.86 -0.08 5.94
N GLY A 62 -19.94 0.11 6.70
CA GLY A 62 -21.23 0.53 6.18
C GLY A 62 -21.28 2.03 5.89
N GLY A 63 -22.04 2.45 4.88
CA GLY A 63 -22.19 3.87 4.55
C GLY A 63 -20.90 4.53 4.11
N ASN A 64 -20.43 5.52 4.87
CA ASN A 64 -19.17 6.27 4.60
C ASN A 64 -18.01 5.80 5.48
N ALA A 65 -18.17 4.74 6.24
CA ALA A 65 -17.17 4.32 7.22
C ALA A 65 -15.87 3.81 6.56
N GLY A 66 -15.96 3.20 5.37
CA GLY A 66 -14.79 2.74 4.61
C GLY A 66 -13.90 3.88 4.17
N ASP A 67 -14.45 4.86 3.44
CA ASP A 67 -13.75 6.07 2.99
C ASP A 67 -13.09 6.82 4.17
N LEU A 68 -13.83 6.97 5.28
CA LEU A 68 -13.30 7.60 6.48
C LEU A 68 -12.12 6.80 7.08
N ALA A 69 -12.23 5.46 7.14
CA ALA A 69 -11.18 4.62 7.72
C ALA A 69 -9.89 4.68 6.91
N SER A 70 -9.96 4.52 5.58
CA SER A 70 -8.79 4.54 4.70
C SER A 70 -8.11 5.92 4.69
N SER A 71 -8.88 7.00 4.60
CA SER A 71 -8.33 8.36 4.58
C SER A 71 -7.73 8.76 5.94
N LEU A 72 -8.39 8.42 7.05
CA LEU A 72 -7.87 8.68 8.40
C LEU A 72 -6.56 7.93 8.64
N LEU A 73 -6.51 6.64 8.27
CA LEU A 73 -5.29 5.83 8.38
C LEU A 73 -4.11 6.51 7.68
N LEU A 74 -4.24 6.85 6.40
CA LEU A 74 -3.14 7.41 5.62
C LEU A 74 -2.74 8.80 6.12
N THR A 75 -3.68 9.63 6.53
CA THR A 75 -3.42 10.95 7.13
C THR A 75 -2.60 10.82 8.40
N ARG A 76 -2.97 9.89 9.30
CA ARG A 76 -2.23 9.67 10.55
C ARG A 76 -0.84 9.12 10.31
N MET A 77 -0.67 8.21 9.34
CA MET A 77 0.67 7.74 8.97
C MET A 77 1.57 8.88 8.47
N ALA A 78 1.03 9.82 7.68
CA ALA A 78 1.78 10.98 7.21
C ALA A 78 2.15 11.97 8.35
N GLU A 79 1.36 12.03 9.42
CA GLU A 79 1.69 12.83 10.60
C GLU A 79 2.78 12.17 11.45
N ILE A 80 2.74 10.84 11.62
CA ILE A 80 3.60 10.11 12.54
C ILE A 80 4.98 9.82 11.93
N ILE A 81 5.08 9.41 10.67
CA ILE A 81 6.36 8.99 10.07
C ILE A 81 7.45 10.06 10.16
N PRO A 82 7.21 11.35 9.93
CA PRO A 82 8.24 12.39 10.06
C PRO A 82 8.81 12.56 11.47
N GLU A 83 8.11 12.12 12.52
CA GLU A 83 8.62 12.19 13.89
C GLU A 83 9.90 11.36 14.10
N THR A 84 10.19 10.40 13.20
CA THR A 84 11.46 9.65 13.21
C THR A 84 12.68 10.56 13.05
N PHE A 85 12.57 11.63 12.27
CA PHE A 85 13.64 12.62 12.10
C PHE A 85 13.88 13.42 13.38
N LYS A 86 12.84 13.75 14.13
CA LYS A 86 12.94 14.46 15.41
C LYS A 86 13.62 13.58 16.45
N THR A 87 13.26 12.30 16.50
CA THR A 87 13.90 11.33 17.41
C THR A 87 15.35 11.11 17.04
N ALA A 88 15.70 11.03 15.77
CA ALA A 88 17.08 10.92 15.30
C ALA A 88 17.90 12.16 15.65
N ALA A 89 17.35 13.37 15.50
CA ALA A 89 18.01 14.62 15.90
C ALA A 89 18.27 14.70 17.41
N ALA A 90 17.46 14.01 18.24
CA ALA A 90 17.67 13.86 19.67
C ALA A 90 18.68 12.74 20.05
N GLY A 91 19.32 12.11 19.07
CA GLY A 91 20.31 11.04 19.29
C GLY A 91 19.70 9.64 19.43
N PHE A 92 18.41 9.48 19.17
CA PHE A 92 17.75 8.19 19.16
C PHE A 92 17.50 7.75 17.72
N PHE A 93 18.10 6.64 17.32
CA PHE A 93 17.95 6.05 15.98
C PHE A 93 17.03 4.82 16.10
N PRO A 94 15.70 4.99 16.04
CA PRO A 94 14.78 3.87 16.17
C PRO A 94 14.95 2.91 14.98
N ASP A 95 14.82 1.61 15.27
CA ASP A 95 14.58 0.63 14.21
C ASP A 95 13.31 1.02 13.45
N ARG A 96 13.41 1.18 12.12
CA ARG A 96 12.33 1.66 11.27
C ARG A 96 11.11 0.72 11.30
N LEU A 97 11.34 -0.59 11.37
CA LEU A 97 10.26 -1.57 11.43
C LEU A 97 9.54 -1.53 12.78
N GLU A 98 10.30 -1.40 13.86
CA GLU A 98 9.71 -1.23 15.20
C GLU A 98 8.95 0.09 15.33
N TYR A 99 9.44 1.14 14.66
CA TYR A 99 8.72 2.42 14.59
C TYR A 99 7.40 2.29 13.83
N LEU A 100 7.43 1.64 12.65
CA LEU A 100 6.21 1.37 11.88
C LEU A 100 5.21 0.52 12.67
N ARG A 101 5.68 -0.48 13.42
CA ARG A 101 4.85 -1.30 14.30
C ARG A 101 4.08 -0.45 15.30
N LYS A 102 4.78 0.44 16.02
CA LYS A 102 4.17 1.34 17.01
C LYS A 102 3.22 2.35 16.38
N ALA A 103 3.62 2.91 15.23
CA ALA A 103 2.79 3.85 14.47
C ALA A 103 1.48 3.20 14.05
N ILE A 104 1.53 2.00 13.44
CA ILE A 104 0.34 1.28 12.98
C ILE A 104 -0.55 0.89 14.17
N GLN A 105 0.00 0.42 15.28
CA GLN A 105 -0.78 0.10 16.47
C GLN A 105 -1.48 1.35 17.04
N SER A 106 -0.78 2.48 17.10
CA SER A 106 -1.36 3.76 17.54
C SER A 106 -2.51 4.22 16.64
N VAL A 107 -2.35 4.11 15.31
CA VAL A 107 -3.41 4.47 14.35
C VAL A 107 -4.58 3.49 14.43
N HIS A 108 -4.32 2.19 14.61
CA HIS A 108 -5.35 1.18 14.85
C HIS A 108 -6.24 1.54 16.05
N GLU A 109 -5.62 1.95 17.16
CA GLU A 109 -6.36 2.40 18.35
C GLU A 109 -7.18 3.68 18.09
N GLN A 110 -6.65 4.63 17.34
CA GLN A 110 -7.36 5.87 16.96
C GLN A 110 -8.56 5.58 16.07
N ILE A 111 -8.45 4.66 15.10
CA ILE A 111 -9.58 4.24 14.26
C ILE A 111 -10.64 3.56 15.10
N ASN A 112 -10.28 2.67 16.03
CA ASN A 112 -11.21 2.05 16.96
C ASN A 112 -11.90 3.06 17.86
N GLN A 113 -11.21 4.11 18.31
CA GLN A 113 -11.81 5.20 19.09
C GLN A 113 -12.77 6.06 18.26
N ALA A 114 -12.47 6.29 16.98
CA ALA A 114 -13.34 7.02 16.07
C ALA A 114 -14.59 6.24 15.65
N ALA A 115 -14.57 4.90 15.78
CA ALA A 115 -15.70 3.99 15.52
C ALA A 115 -16.75 4.01 16.68
N ASN A 116 -17.15 5.18 17.13
CA ASN A 116 -17.91 5.38 18.38
C ASN A 116 -19.42 5.59 18.19
N ASN A 117 -19.92 5.56 16.97
CA ASN A 117 -21.33 5.73 16.64
C ASN A 117 -21.80 4.68 15.62
N ASP A 118 -23.10 4.62 15.35
CA ASP A 118 -23.66 3.59 14.46
C ASP A 118 -23.20 3.72 13.00
N GLU A 119 -22.84 4.92 12.55
CA GLU A 119 -22.35 5.17 11.18
C GLU A 119 -20.90 4.71 10.97
N THR A 120 -20.07 4.78 12.03
CA THR A 120 -18.65 4.41 11.98
C THR A 120 -18.35 3.05 12.63
N ARG A 121 -19.39 2.37 13.16
CA ARG A 121 -19.23 1.08 13.85
C ARG A 121 -18.57 0.06 12.94
N GLY A 122 -17.47 -0.53 13.42
CA GLY A 122 -16.73 -1.57 12.71
C GLY A 122 -15.93 -1.07 11.50
N MET A 123 -15.77 0.26 11.33
CA MET A 123 -14.92 0.79 10.30
C MET A 123 -13.50 0.24 10.42
N SER A 124 -12.94 -0.14 9.31
CA SER A 124 -11.60 -0.72 9.21
C SER A 124 -10.98 -0.44 7.86
N ALA A 125 -9.69 -0.68 7.74
CA ALA A 125 -9.00 -0.51 6.48
C ALA A 125 -7.80 -1.45 6.34
N THR A 126 -7.41 -1.73 5.09
CA THR A 126 -6.14 -2.37 4.75
C THR A 126 -5.01 -1.34 4.77
N LEU A 127 -3.78 -1.79 4.71
CA LEU A 127 -2.60 -0.96 4.49
C LEU A 127 -1.58 -1.69 3.63
N ALA A 128 -1.17 -1.07 2.53
CA ALA A 128 0.04 -1.40 1.78
C ALA A 128 0.93 -0.16 1.75
N LEU A 129 1.98 -0.13 2.57
CA LEU A 129 2.87 1.02 2.75
C LEU A 129 4.30 0.66 2.38
N THR A 130 4.95 1.54 1.61
CA THR A 130 6.37 1.50 1.29
C THR A 130 7.04 2.80 1.74
N TRP A 131 8.19 2.69 2.37
CA TRP A 131 8.99 3.80 2.87
C TRP A 131 10.41 3.67 2.36
N PHE A 132 10.76 4.50 1.37
CA PHE A 132 12.10 4.60 0.80
C PHE A 132 12.95 5.52 1.66
N THR A 133 14.07 5.01 2.12
CA THR A 133 15.18 5.77 2.70
C THR A 133 16.38 5.67 1.77
N PRO A 134 17.47 6.43 1.96
CA PRO A 134 18.68 6.26 1.14
C PRO A 134 19.28 4.85 1.15
N GLU A 135 19.07 4.08 2.22
CA GLU A 135 19.70 2.77 2.41
C GLU A 135 18.79 1.60 2.05
N ASN A 136 17.50 1.68 2.38
CA ASN A 136 16.56 0.56 2.27
C ASN A 136 15.14 1.00 1.94
N LEU A 137 14.39 0.06 1.38
CA LEU A 137 12.96 0.08 1.31
C LEU A 137 12.38 -0.67 2.51
N TYR A 138 11.63 0.00 3.35
CA TYR A 138 10.82 -0.61 4.40
C TYR A 138 9.39 -0.74 3.91
N LEU A 139 8.73 -1.83 4.29
CA LEU A 139 7.31 -2.01 3.98
C LEU A 139 6.53 -2.52 5.18
N ALA A 140 5.25 -2.16 5.19
CA ALA A 140 4.25 -2.67 6.12
C ALA A 140 2.98 -3.00 5.33
N ASN A 141 2.35 -4.13 5.69
CA ASN A 141 1.12 -4.58 5.06
C ASN A 141 0.16 -5.14 6.12
N VAL A 142 -1.11 -4.74 5.99
CA VAL A 142 -2.26 -5.30 6.72
C VAL A 142 -3.40 -5.49 5.73
N GLY A 143 -4.05 -6.64 5.73
CA GLY A 143 -5.11 -6.96 4.78
C GLY A 143 -4.58 -7.60 3.50
N ASP A 144 -5.25 -7.37 2.37
CA ASP A 144 -4.98 -7.97 1.05
C ASP A 144 -4.64 -6.94 -0.05
N SER A 145 -4.52 -5.66 0.28
CA SER A 145 -3.78 -4.70 -0.56
C SER A 145 -2.34 -5.15 -0.70
N ARG A 146 -1.75 -5.01 -1.90
CA ARG A 146 -0.48 -5.68 -2.22
C ARG A 146 0.65 -4.74 -2.57
N ILE A 147 1.87 -5.23 -2.33
CA ILE A 147 3.13 -4.61 -2.75
C ILE A 147 3.91 -5.64 -3.57
N TYR A 148 4.23 -5.28 -4.81
CA TYR A 148 5.06 -6.09 -5.71
C TYR A 148 6.37 -5.37 -6.03
N LEU A 149 7.44 -6.15 -6.19
CA LEU A 149 8.72 -5.71 -6.73
C LEU A 149 8.92 -6.35 -8.11
N SER A 150 9.18 -5.53 -9.11
CA SER A 150 9.67 -5.95 -10.42
C SER A 150 11.15 -5.63 -10.52
N ARG A 151 11.99 -6.67 -10.56
CA ARG A 151 13.44 -6.59 -10.66
C ARG A 151 13.93 -7.51 -11.76
N ALA A 152 14.70 -7.00 -12.71
CA ALA A 152 15.26 -7.77 -13.85
C ALA A 152 14.20 -8.61 -14.59
N GLY A 153 13.01 -8.04 -14.82
CA GLY A 153 11.90 -8.70 -15.50
C GLY A 153 11.11 -9.73 -14.66
N LYS A 154 11.49 -9.94 -13.42
CA LYS A 154 10.78 -10.85 -12.50
C LYS A 154 9.89 -10.06 -11.53
N LEU A 155 8.59 -10.39 -11.48
CA LEU A 155 7.65 -9.88 -10.50
C LEU A 155 7.67 -10.77 -9.25
N SER A 156 7.72 -10.15 -8.08
CA SER A 156 7.65 -10.84 -6.78
C SER A 156 6.72 -10.06 -5.85
N GLN A 157 5.75 -10.70 -5.24
CA GLN A 157 4.93 -10.11 -4.20
C GLN A 157 5.75 -10.02 -2.91
N LEU A 158 5.88 -8.82 -2.36
CA LEU A 158 6.59 -8.57 -1.09
C LEU A 158 5.64 -8.58 0.11
N SER A 159 4.38 -8.22 -0.09
CA SER A 159 3.33 -8.28 0.93
C SER A 159 2.82 -9.71 1.15
N VAL A 160 2.18 -9.92 2.29
CA VAL A 160 1.51 -11.17 2.66
C VAL A 160 0.03 -10.87 2.85
N ASP A 161 -0.84 -11.41 1.98
CA ASP A 161 -2.29 -11.18 2.14
C ASP A 161 -2.80 -11.90 3.40
N HIS A 162 -3.52 -11.19 4.21
CA HIS A 162 -4.12 -11.70 5.43
C HIS A 162 -5.46 -12.40 5.17
N THR A 163 -5.44 -13.37 4.23
CA THR A 163 -6.58 -14.26 3.94
C THR A 163 -6.15 -15.73 3.97
N ALA A 164 -7.03 -16.61 4.46
CA ALA A 164 -6.76 -18.04 4.49
C ALA A 164 -6.63 -18.64 3.08
N ALA A 165 -7.38 -18.10 2.12
CA ALA A 165 -7.34 -18.55 0.73
C ALA A 165 -5.97 -18.26 0.10
N TRP A 166 -5.41 -17.05 0.30
CA TRP A 166 -4.07 -16.69 -0.17
C TRP A 166 -2.99 -17.60 0.44
N SER A 167 -3.06 -17.81 1.76
CA SER A 167 -2.12 -18.70 2.46
C SER A 167 -2.15 -20.13 1.91
N SER A 168 -3.33 -20.63 1.54
CA SER A 168 -3.49 -21.96 0.94
C SER A 168 -2.90 -22.03 -0.47
N TRP A 169 -3.09 -20.98 -1.27
CA TRP A 169 -2.51 -20.88 -2.60
C TRP A 169 -0.97 -20.79 -2.56
N LYS A 170 -0.40 -19.92 -1.74
CA LYS A 170 1.06 -19.73 -1.65
C LYS A 170 1.79 -20.98 -1.11
N ARG A 171 1.12 -21.82 -0.31
CA ARG A 171 1.63 -23.12 0.11
C ARG A 171 1.42 -24.26 -0.92
N GLY A 172 0.78 -23.96 -2.04
CA GLY A 172 0.50 -24.94 -3.09
C GLY A 172 -0.63 -25.92 -2.75
N ALA A 173 -1.44 -25.64 -1.70
CA ALA A 173 -2.59 -26.47 -1.33
C ALA A 173 -3.74 -26.30 -2.33
N ILE A 174 -3.84 -25.15 -2.97
CA ILE A 174 -4.79 -24.85 -4.04
C ILE A 174 -4.07 -24.14 -5.20
N GLY A 175 -4.60 -24.26 -6.43
CA GLY A 175 -4.09 -23.54 -7.59
C GLY A 175 -4.56 -22.08 -7.65
N GLU A 176 -3.95 -21.27 -8.52
CA GLU A 176 -4.34 -19.84 -8.69
C GLU A 176 -5.81 -19.69 -9.14
N ILE A 177 -6.29 -20.57 -10.02
CA ILE A 177 -7.70 -20.54 -10.47
C ILE A 177 -8.64 -20.80 -9.30
N GLU A 178 -8.32 -21.79 -8.44
CA GLU A 178 -9.11 -22.13 -7.27
C GLU A 178 -9.07 -21.00 -6.24
N TYR A 179 -7.90 -20.39 -6.00
CA TYR A 179 -7.75 -19.20 -5.16
C TYR A 179 -8.65 -18.06 -5.65
N ARG A 180 -8.61 -17.72 -6.96
CA ARG A 180 -9.41 -16.62 -7.53
C ARG A 180 -10.91 -16.83 -7.40
N ASN A 181 -11.37 -18.06 -7.45
CA ASN A 181 -12.78 -18.44 -7.30
C ASN A 181 -13.15 -18.84 -5.86
N HIS A 182 -12.21 -18.72 -4.91
CA HIS A 182 -12.45 -19.17 -3.54
C HIS A 182 -13.49 -18.27 -2.84
N PRO A 183 -14.55 -18.83 -2.22
CA PRO A 183 -15.63 -18.04 -1.62
C PRO A 183 -15.20 -17.14 -0.46
N ARG A 184 -14.03 -17.41 0.13
CA ARG A 184 -13.41 -16.60 1.20
C ARG A 184 -12.13 -15.92 0.73
N ARG A 185 -12.00 -15.58 -0.56
CA ARG A 185 -10.81 -14.94 -1.10
C ARG A 185 -10.54 -13.59 -0.44
N SER A 186 -11.58 -12.78 -0.27
CA SER A 186 -11.55 -11.46 0.38
C SER A 186 -11.96 -11.50 1.86
N ALA A 187 -11.93 -12.68 2.51
CA ALA A 187 -12.20 -12.79 3.94
C ALA A 187 -10.93 -12.50 4.75
N LEU A 188 -10.77 -11.25 5.16
CA LEU A 188 -9.62 -10.79 5.93
C LEU A 188 -9.69 -11.29 7.39
N TYR A 189 -8.54 -11.70 7.92
CA TYR A 189 -8.37 -11.99 9.35
C TYR A 189 -7.53 -10.92 10.08
N GLU A 190 -6.92 -9.97 9.36
CA GLU A 190 -6.23 -8.80 9.89
C GLU A 190 -6.66 -7.54 9.16
N VAL A 191 -7.05 -6.52 9.91
CA VAL A 191 -7.43 -5.19 9.45
C VAL A 191 -7.00 -4.13 10.48
N ILE A 192 -6.84 -2.90 10.05
CA ILE A 192 -6.62 -1.76 10.95
C ILE A 192 -8.00 -1.20 11.35
N GLY A 193 -8.28 -1.10 12.65
CA GLY A 193 -9.62 -0.82 13.16
C GLY A 193 -10.45 -2.08 13.42
N GLY A 194 -11.72 -2.08 13.06
CA GLY A 194 -12.61 -3.25 13.14
C GLY A 194 -12.97 -3.71 14.57
N GLY A 195 -12.63 -2.95 15.60
CA GLY A 195 -12.92 -3.29 17.00
C GLY A 195 -11.97 -4.30 17.64
N HIS A 196 -10.90 -4.71 16.95
CA HIS A 196 -9.87 -5.60 17.50
C HIS A 196 -8.95 -4.85 18.47
N ALA A 197 -8.40 -5.55 19.48
CA ALA A 197 -7.51 -4.92 20.46
C ALA A 197 -6.09 -4.68 19.91
N GLN A 198 -5.65 -5.51 18.99
CA GLN A 198 -4.31 -5.46 18.40
C GLN A 198 -4.37 -5.77 16.91
N VAL A 199 -3.36 -5.33 16.18
CA VAL A 199 -3.13 -5.63 14.78
C VAL A 199 -1.74 -6.25 14.59
N CYS A 200 -1.63 -7.26 13.71
CA CYS A 200 -0.38 -7.96 13.39
C CYS A 200 0.06 -7.68 11.94
N PRO A 201 0.72 -6.55 11.65
CA PRO A 201 1.19 -6.27 10.31
C PRO A 201 2.31 -7.20 9.85
N HIS A 202 2.35 -7.49 8.55
CA HIS A 202 3.55 -8.02 7.92
C HIS A 202 4.55 -6.89 7.66
N PHE A 203 5.83 -7.11 7.97
CA PHE A 203 6.90 -6.15 7.75
C PHE A 203 8.05 -6.79 6.96
N ALA A 204 8.71 -6.00 6.12
CA ALA A 204 9.99 -6.37 5.54
C ALA A 204 10.88 -5.14 5.31
N ALA A 205 12.19 -5.36 5.27
CA ALA A 205 13.19 -4.42 4.79
C ALA A 205 13.91 -5.05 3.60
N VAL A 206 13.92 -4.37 2.47
CA VAL A 206 14.44 -4.89 1.20
C VAL A 206 15.43 -3.88 0.62
N PRO A 207 16.66 -4.28 0.29
CA PRO A 207 17.55 -3.43 -0.46
C PRO A 207 17.00 -3.22 -1.88
N PHE A 208 17.09 -2.01 -2.39
CA PHE A 208 16.67 -1.68 -3.74
C PHE A 208 17.85 -1.14 -4.57
N VAL A 209 17.73 -1.23 -5.89
CA VAL A 209 18.76 -0.81 -6.83
C VAL A 209 18.12 -0.05 -8.00
N PRO A 210 18.91 0.78 -8.72
CA PRO A 210 18.44 1.40 -9.96
C PRO A 210 17.84 0.37 -10.93
N GLY A 211 16.70 0.69 -11.52
CA GLY A 211 15.93 -0.20 -12.38
C GLY A 211 14.83 -0.99 -11.70
N ASP A 212 14.81 -1.06 -10.37
CA ASP A 212 13.69 -1.64 -9.63
C ASP A 212 12.41 -0.83 -9.83
N SER A 213 11.30 -1.54 -9.95
CA SER A 213 9.98 -0.90 -9.95
C SER A 213 9.06 -1.60 -8.95
N LEU A 214 8.30 -0.80 -8.20
CA LEU A 214 7.29 -1.31 -7.28
C LEU A 214 5.89 -0.99 -7.80
N LEU A 215 4.96 -1.88 -7.48
CA LEU A 215 3.52 -1.65 -7.61
C LEU A 215 2.90 -1.81 -6.23
N ILE A 216 2.18 -0.79 -5.78
CA ILE A 216 1.36 -0.80 -4.57
C ILE A 216 -0.09 -0.69 -5.03
N CYS A 217 -0.99 -1.58 -4.61
CA CYS A 217 -2.36 -1.56 -5.10
C CYS A 217 -3.37 -2.16 -4.13
N SER A 218 -4.63 -1.75 -4.26
CA SER A 218 -5.79 -2.42 -3.64
C SER A 218 -6.16 -3.71 -4.38
N ASP A 219 -7.07 -4.49 -3.81
CA ASP A 219 -7.49 -5.78 -4.36
C ASP A 219 -8.29 -5.64 -5.66
N GLY A 220 -8.97 -4.50 -5.92
CA GLY A 220 -9.67 -4.26 -7.17
C GLY A 220 -8.78 -4.36 -8.42
N LEU A 221 -7.48 -4.02 -8.32
CA LEU A 221 -6.54 -4.28 -9.40
C LEU A 221 -6.35 -5.78 -9.63
N ILE A 222 -6.23 -6.56 -8.56
CA ILE A 222 -5.98 -8.00 -8.58
C ILE A 222 -7.23 -8.76 -9.05
N ASP A 223 -8.41 -8.24 -8.78
CA ASP A 223 -9.69 -8.79 -9.26
C ASP A 223 -9.77 -8.79 -10.77
N GLY A 224 -9.30 -7.73 -11.40
CA GLY A 224 -9.31 -7.59 -12.85
C GLY A 224 -8.09 -8.17 -13.57
N LEU A 225 -6.96 -8.41 -12.89
CA LEU A 225 -5.70 -8.81 -13.52
C LEU A 225 -5.09 -10.07 -12.91
N TRP A 226 -4.54 -10.91 -13.79
CA TRP A 226 -3.66 -12.02 -13.39
C TRP A 226 -2.25 -11.52 -13.14
N GLU A 227 -1.49 -12.15 -12.23
CA GLU A 227 -0.11 -11.76 -11.93
C GLU A 227 0.78 -11.67 -13.18
N ARG A 228 0.58 -12.53 -14.18
CA ARG A 228 1.29 -12.47 -15.47
C ARG A 228 1.08 -11.14 -16.21
N HIS A 229 -0.15 -10.61 -16.22
CA HIS A 229 -0.45 -9.33 -16.88
C HIS A 229 0.20 -8.16 -16.18
N ILE A 230 0.28 -8.22 -14.84
CA ILE A 230 1.01 -7.25 -14.02
C ILE A 230 2.49 -7.34 -14.33
N ALA A 231 3.06 -8.56 -14.36
CA ALA A 231 4.46 -8.78 -14.67
C ALA A 231 4.85 -8.22 -16.05
N ASP A 232 4.05 -8.50 -17.10
CA ASP A 232 4.28 -8.01 -18.45
C ASP A 232 4.27 -6.47 -18.52
N ALA A 233 3.32 -5.83 -17.84
CA ALA A 233 3.23 -4.37 -17.81
C ALA A 233 4.40 -3.74 -17.05
N MET A 234 4.76 -4.28 -15.89
CA MET A 234 5.88 -3.80 -15.06
C MET A 234 7.24 -3.99 -15.76
N ALA A 235 7.41 -5.03 -16.53
CA ALA A 235 8.63 -5.33 -17.29
C ALA A 235 8.72 -4.58 -18.63
N SER A 236 7.69 -3.84 -19.05
CA SER A 236 7.58 -3.24 -20.39
C SER A 236 8.59 -2.12 -20.71
N GLY A 237 9.30 -1.59 -19.71
CA GLY A 237 10.20 -0.44 -19.87
C GLY A 237 9.50 0.89 -20.12
N ARG A 238 8.17 0.93 -20.13
CA ARG A 238 7.38 2.16 -20.34
C ARG A 238 7.54 3.13 -19.17
N PRO A 239 7.25 4.43 -19.37
CA PRO A 239 7.13 5.39 -18.28
C PRO A 239 6.12 4.92 -17.23
N VAL A 240 6.36 5.27 -15.95
CA VAL A 240 5.51 4.80 -14.84
C VAL A 240 4.05 5.21 -14.99
N TRP A 241 3.77 6.39 -15.53
CA TRP A 241 2.41 6.87 -15.78
C TRP A 241 1.66 6.04 -16.82
N GLU A 242 2.34 5.59 -17.92
CA GLU A 242 1.73 4.69 -18.90
C GLU A 242 1.42 3.32 -18.29
N ILE A 243 2.30 2.81 -17.43
CA ILE A 243 2.09 1.52 -16.74
C ILE A 243 0.85 1.60 -15.86
N VAL A 244 0.70 2.68 -15.08
CA VAL A 244 -0.47 2.92 -14.24
C VAL A 244 -1.74 2.93 -15.07
N GLU A 245 -1.78 3.68 -16.17
CA GLU A 245 -2.96 3.76 -17.05
C GLU A 245 -3.30 2.40 -17.68
N ILE A 246 -2.30 1.65 -18.16
CA ILE A 246 -2.49 0.33 -18.76
C ILE A 246 -3.06 -0.65 -17.74
N LEU A 247 -2.49 -0.69 -16.53
CA LEU A 247 -2.93 -1.59 -15.48
C LEU A 247 -4.35 -1.25 -15.01
N ALA A 248 -4.60 0.03 -14.70
CA ALA A 248 -5.91 0.49 -14.27
C ALA A 248 -6.99 0.20 -15.31
N LYS A 249 -6.77 0.63 -16.57
CA LYS A 249 -7.73 0.42 -17.64
C LYS A 249 -8.08 -1.06 -17.82
N ARG A 250 -7.07 -1.94 -17.86
CA ARG A 250 -7.31 -3.39 -18.03
C ARG A 250 -8.05 -4.00 -16.84
N ALA A 251 -7.74 -3.59 -15.61
CA ALA A 251 -8.43 -4.08 -14.42
C ALA A 251 -9.90 -3.67 -14.44
N ILE A 252 -10.18 -2.41 -14.74
CA ILE A 252 -11.54 -1.86 -14.83
C ILE A 252 -12.33 -2.53 -15.96
N ASP A 253 -11.73 -2.69 -17.14
CA ASP A 253 -12.39 -3.34 -18.30
C ASP A 253 -12.73 -4.81 -18.00
N ASN A 254 -11.94 -5.52 -17.19
CA ASN A 254 -12.12 -6.93 -16.88
C ASN A 254 -13.05 -7.19 -15.67
N SER A 255 -13.03 -6.32 -14.67
CA SER A 255 -13.86 -6.43 -13.47
C SER A 255 -14.62 -5.14 -13.21
N GLY A 256 -13.94 -4.05 -12.80
CA GLY A 256 -14.54 -2.74 -12.55
C GLY A 256 -15.63 -2.73 -11.48
N ILE A 257 -15.75 -3.79 -10.68
CA ILE A 257 -16.79 -3.94 -9.66
C ILE A 257 -16.37 -3.23 -8.39
N ASP A 258 -15.13 -3.43 -7.96
CA ASP A 258 -14.55 -2.82 -6.76
C ASP A 258 -13.68 -1.61 -7.09
N ASP A 259 -13.45 -0.77 -6.09
CA ASP A 259 -12.56 0.38 -6.19
C ASP A 259 -11.15 -0.10 -6.58
N THR A 260 -10.50 0.63 -7.48
CA THR A 260 -9.20 0.23 -8.02
C THR A 260 -8.19 1.35 -7.81
N THR A 261 -7.24 1.15 -6.94
CA THR A 261 -6.20 2.12 -6.61
C THR A 261 -4.82 1.50 -6.76
N LEU A 262 -3.91 2.23 -7.43
CA LEU A 262 -2.55 1.76 -7.62
C LEU A 262 -1.53 2.91 -7.68
N ILE A 263 -0.31 2.61 -7.25
CA ILE A 263 0.87 3.45 -7.39
C ILE A 263 1.98 2.62 -8.01
N VAL A 264 2.60 3.11 -9.08
CA VAL A 264 3.83 2.54 -9.63
C VAL A 264 4.98 3.46 -9.28
N VAL A 265 6.03 2.88 -8.71
CA VAL A 265 7.26 3.60 -8.30
C VAL A 265 8.43 2.97 -9.01
N ARG A 266 9.36 3.76 -9.56
CA ARG A 266 10.59 3.30 -10.20
C ARG A 266 11.81 4.00 -9.63
N VAL A 267 12.84 3.23 -9.31
CA VAL A 267 14.15 3.73 -8.89
C VAL A 267 15.02 3.94 -10.13
N ALA A 268 15.57 5.14 -10.30
CA ALA A 268 16.39 5.56 -11.45
C ALA A 268 17.76 6.09 -10.99
#